data_2da449299e24f9bc10e85dcf1263b846
#
_entry.id   2da449299e24f9bc10e85dcf1263b846
#
_cell.length_a   1.000
_cell.length_b   1.000
_cell.length_c   1.000
_cell.angle_alpha   90.00
_cell.angle_beta   90.00
_cell.angle_gamma   90.00
#
_symmetry.space_group_name_H-M   'P 1'
#
loop_
_entity.id
_entity.type
_entity.pdbx_description
1 polymer ?
#
loop_
_entity_poly.entity_id
_entity_poly.type
_entity_poly.pdbx_seq_one_letter_code
_entity_poly.pdbx_strand_id
1 'polypeptide(L)'
;MFDSHAHLTSSSIYEELEPVLERACQEGVEAIVNICTNPLSLERGLSLVKRYPWISHAGATTPHDVEREGEEAFPIFAAAAREKKLVAVGETGLDYHYEHSNREIQKQFFIRYLHLALECNLPVIIHCRNAFADFFEILDAEYQVNGRHAPGVLHCFTGTMKEAHEVLKRGWMLSLSGIVTFKKSIELQEIARMVPLDQLLIETDAPYLAPQSYRGKQNEPAYIVETAQVIASLKGISFQELVTTTTMNAVKLFIF
;
A
#
# COMPACT_ATOMS: atom_id res chain seq x y z
N MET A 1 1.53 10.42 -12.60
CA MET A 1 0.79 9.54 -11.68
C MET A 1 1.65 9.14 -10.51
N PHE A 2 1.03 8.80 -9.36
CA PHE A 2 1.68 8.28 -8.18
C PHE A 2 1.23 6.82 -7.94
N ASP A 3 2.17 5.87 -7.95
CA ASP A 3 1.89 4.48 -7.56
C ASP A 3 2.12 4.34 -6.04
N SER A 4 1.03 4.19 -5.29
CA SER A 4 1.10 4.19 -3.82
C SER A 4 1.64 2.90 -3.21
N HIS A 5 1.82 1.83 -4.01
CA HIS A 5 2.29 0.54 -3.51
C HIS A 5 2.84 -0.36 -4.62
N ALA A 6 4.15 -0.57 -4.64
CA ALA A 6 4.81 -1.53 -5.53
C ALA A 6 6.03 -2.16 -4.85
N HIS A 7 6.30 -3.47 -5.08
CA HIS A 7 7.44 -4.21 -4.54
C HIS A 7 8.60 -4.22 -5.53
N LEU A 8 9.20 -3.06 -5.81
CA LEU A 8 10.28 -2.90 -6.80
C LEU A 8 11.54 -3.70 -6.47
N THR A 9 11.72 -4.04 -5.19
CA THR A 9 12.89 -4.79 -4.70
C THR A 9 12.66 -6.29 -4.57
N SER A 10 11.50 -6.78 -5.02
CA SER A 10 11.26 -8.22 -5.23
C SER A 10 12.21 -8.76 -6.29
N SER A 11 12.66 -10.01 -6.14
CA SER A 11 13.61 -10.60 -7.09
C SER A 11 13.11 -10.59 -8.54
N SER A 12 11.81 -10.72 -8.73
CA SER A 12 11.20 -10.73 -10.07
C SER A 12 11.22 -9.38 -10.80
N ILE A 13 11.32 -8.25 -10.07
CA ILE A 13 11.42 -6.90 -10.68
C ILE A 13 12.85 -6.38 -10.61
N TYR A 14 13.53 -6.61 -9.49
CA TYR A 14 14.80 -5.96 -9.19
C TYR A 14 15.91 -6.25 -10.21
N GLU A 15 15.93 -7.45 -10.79
CA GLU A 15 16.90 -7.84 -11.81
C GLU A 15 16.71 -7.08 -13.14
N GLU A 16 15.48 -6.62 -13.41
CA GLU A 16 15.12 -5.84 -14.62
C GLU A 16 14.55 -4.46 -14.25
N LEU A 17 15.01 -3.87 -13.14
CA LEU A 17 14.42 -2.65 -12.58
C LEU A 17 14.47 -1.46 -13.55
N GLU A 18 15.60 -1.26 -14.25
CA GLU A 18 15.76 -0.09 -15.15
C GLU A 18 14.71 -0.08 -16.26
N PRO A 19 14.55 -1.14 -17.09
CA PRO A 19 13.52 -1.13 -18.12
C PRO A 19 12.10 -1.07 -17.56
N VAL A 20 11.84 -1.59 -16.35
CA VAL A 20 10.54 -1.45 -15.68
C VAL A 20 10.26 0.02 -15.35
N LEU A 21 11.24 0.73 -14.77
CA LEU A 21 11.09 2.15 -14.43
C LEU A 21 11.02 3.04 -15.67
N GLU A 22 11.74 2.71 -16.75
CA GLU A 22 11.65 3.43 -18.03
C GLU A 22 10.22 3.35 -18.59
N ARG A 23 9.60 2.17 -18.60
CA ARG A 23 8.20 2.02 -19.04
C ARG A 23 7.23 2.78 -18.12
N ALA A 24 7.45 2.74 -16.81
CA ALA A 24 6.65 3.50 -15.86
C ALA A 24 6.70 5.01 -16.15
N CYS A 25 7.90 5.57 -16.38
CA CYS A 25 8.07 6.97 -16.75
C CYS A 25 7.39 7.31 -18.10
N GLN A 26 7.47 6.42 -19.11
CA GLN A 26 6.81 6.63 -20.40
C GLN A 26 5.28 6.70 -20.28
N GLU A 27 4.71 5.96 -19.33
CA GLU A 27 3.27 6.00 -19.00
C GLU A 27 2.90 7.13 -18.02
N GLY A 28 3.85 7.99 -17.65
CA GLY A 28 3.60 9.16 -16.80
C GLY A 28 3.54 8.84 -15.30
N VAL A 29 4.18 7.78 -14.85
CA VAL A 29 4.41 7.55 -13.41
C VAL A 29 5.55 8.46 -12.95
N GLU A 30 5.29 9.32 -11.98
CA GLU A 30 6.21 10.34 -11.49
C GLU A 30 6.72 10.06 -10.07
N ALA A 31 6.03 9.19 -9.34
CA ALA A 31 6.42 8.76 -8.00
C ALA A 31 5.90 7.36 -7.68
N ILE A 32 6.67 6.62 -6.88
CA ILE A 32 6.32 5.28 -6.40
C ILE A 32 6.68 5.17 -4.92
N VAL A 33 5.81 4.56 -4.11
CA VAL A 33 6.19 4.02 -2.81
C VAL A 33 6.61 2.57 -2.99
N ASN A 34 7.92 2.33 -2.89
CA ASN A 34 8.48 0.97 -2.89
C ASN A 34 8.32 0.33 -1.51
N ILE A 35 7.73 -0.84 -1.47
CA ILE A 35 7.42 -1.60 -0.26
C ILE A 35 8.55 -2.58 0.04
N CYS A 36 9.18 -2.40 1.20
CA CYS A 36 10.25 -3.25 1.71
C CYS A 36 9.70 -4.16 2.81
N THR A 37 9.63 -5.47 2.54
CA THR A 37 8.99 -6.45 3.43
C THR A 37 9.97 -7.26 4.28
N ASN A 38 11.27 -7.16 3.99
CA ASN A 38 12.34 -7.82 4.72
C ASN A 38 13.64 -6.99 4.66
N PRO A 39 14.68 -7.32 5.47
CA PRO A 39 15.93 -6.56 5.50
C PRO A 39 16.64 -6.42 4.16
N LEU A 40 16.64 -7.46 3.33
CA LEU A 40 17.26 -7.42 2.01
C LEU A 40 16.54 -6.46 1.06
N SER A 41 15.20 -6.48 1.07
CA SER A 41 14.40 -5.57 0.25
C SER A 41 14.57 -4.11 0.69
N LEU A 42 14.75 -3.87 2.00
CA LEU A 42 15.06 -2.54 2.53
C LEU A 42 16.45 -2.07 2.08
N GLU A 43 17.48 -2.91 2.20
CA GLU A 43 18.84 -2.60 1.73
C GLU A 43 18.85 -2.22 0.25
N ARG A 44 18.20 -3.05 -0.59
CA ARG A 44 18.03 -2.79 -2.02
C ARG A 44 17.29 -1.46 -2.27
N GLY A 45 16.18 -1.21 -1.57
CA GLY A 45 15.41 0.02 -1.68
C GLY A 45 16.26 1.24 -1.35
N LEU A 46 16.92 1.26 -0.21
CA LEU A 46 17.77 2.38 0.20
C LEU A 46 18.94 2.65 -0.76
N SER A 47 19.40 1.63 -1.48
CA SER A 47 20.43 1.81 -2.51
C SER A 47 19.93 2.59 -3.73
N LEU A 48 18.61 2.60 -3.98
CA LEU A 48 18.01 3.29 -5.13
C LEU A 48 17.85 4.80 -4.94
N VAL A 49 17.85 5.31 -3.69
CA VAL A 49 17.52 6.72 -3.36
C VAL A 49 18.32 7.73 -4.16
N LYS A 50 19.62 7.48 -4.35
CA LYS A 50 20.49 8.41 -5.07
C LYS A 50 20.22 8.42 -6.58
N ARG A 51 19.83 7.28 -7.13
CA ARG A 51 19.63 7.11 -8.57
C ARG A 51 18.20 7.48 -9.00
N TYR A 52 17.23 7.19 -8.14
CA TYR A 52 15.81 7.38 -8.39
C TYR A 52 15.16 8.16 -7.24
N PRO A 53 15.40 9.49 -7.11
CA PRO A 53 14.90 10.29 -5.98
C PRO A 53 13.36 10.43 -5.94
N TRP A 54 12.69 10.03 -7.01
CA TRP A 54 11.22 9.97 -7.10
C TRP A 54 10.61 8.66 -6.54
N ILE A 55 11.46 7.73 -6.07
CA ILE A 55 11.03 6.50 -5.39
C ILE A 55 11.23 6.69 -3.89
N SER A 56 10.14 6.65 -3.15
CA SER A 56 10.15 6.63 -1.68
C SER A 56 10.00 5.20 -1.17
N HIS A 57 10.30 4.96 0.11
CA HIS A 57 10.26 3.61 0.69
C HIS A 57 9.36 3.56 1.91
N ALA A 58 8.55 2.52 2.00
CA ALA A 58 7.90 2.07 3.22
C ALA A 58 8.51 0.73 3.65
N GLY A 59 8.45 0.41 4.94
CA GLY A 59 9.05 -0.84 5.42
C GLY A 59 8.38 -1.37 6.69
N ALA A 60 8.10 -2.67 6.66
CA ALA A 60 7.68 -3.51 7.78
C ALA A 60 7.72 -4.98 7.35
N THR A 61 7.59 -5.91 8.30
CA THR A 61 7.37 -7.32 8.00
C THR A 61 5.89 -7.57 7.76
N THR A 62 5.56 -8.23 6.64
CA THR A 62 4.16 -8.56 6.29
C THR A 62 3.54 -9.56 7.26
N PRO A 63 2.20 -9.61 7.39
CA PRO A 63 1.55 -10.62 8.24
C PRO A 63 1.88 -12.07 7.84
N HIS A 64 2.33 -12.31 6.61
CA HIS A 64 2.73 -13.63 6.16
C HIS A 64 4.04 -14.12 6.80
N ASP A 65 4.96 -13.20 7.10
CA ASP A 65 6.34 -13.51 7.45
C ASP A 65 6.71 -13.20 8.92
N VAL A 66 5.81 -12.54 9.67
CA VAL A 66 6.10 -12.07 11.03
C VAL A 66 6.50 -13.19 12.00
N GLU A 67 5.97 -14.40 11.86
CA GLU A 67 6.34 -15.53 12.70
C GLU A 67 7.77 -16.01 12.43
N ARG A 68 8.20 -15.94 11.17
CA ARG A 68 9.52 -16.40 10.73
C ARG A 68 10.61 -15.34 10.91
N GLU A 69 10.30 -14.09 10.56
CA GLU A 69 11.30 -13.03 10.39
C GLU A 69 11.06 -11.80 11.29
N GLY A 70 9.88 -11.72 11.93
CA GLY A 70 9.43 -10.48 12.59
C GLY A 70 10.39 -9.99 13.67
N GLU A 71 10.89 -10.86 14.54
CA GLU A 71 11.79 -10.47 15.64
C GLU A 71 13.15 -9.97 15.16
N GLU A 72 13.69 -10.55 14.09
CA GLU A 72 14.97 -10.13 13.51
C GLU A 72 14.81 -8.88 12.63
N ALA A 73 13.71 -8.75 11.91
CA ALA A 73 13.47 -7.66 10.98
C ALA A 73 12.96 -6.37 11.66
N PHE A 74 12.15 -6.48 12.72
CA PHE A 74 11.55 -5.33 13.39
C PHE A 74 12.58 -4.26 13.82
N PRO A 75 13.71 -4.57 14.51
CA PRO A 75 14.68 -3.56 14.91
C PRO A 75 15.33 -2.85 13.71
N ILE A 76 15.45 -3.52 12.56
CA ILE A 76 16.03 -2.96 11.33
C ILE A 76 15.05 -1.92 10.74
N PHE A 77 13.77 -2.27 10.61
CA PHE A 77 12.75 -1.33 10.14
C PHE A 77 12.55 -0.17 11.12
N ALA A 78 12.57 -0.44 12.44
CA ALA A 78 12.46 0.59 13.45
C ALA A 78 13.62 1.60 13.38
N ALA A 79 14.85 1.13 13.17
CA ALA A 79 15.99 2.01 12.95
C ALA A 79 15.81 2.87 11.68
N ALA A 80 15.40 2.28 10.57
CA ALA A 80 15.17 3.00 9.31
C ALA A 80 14.06 4.07 9.44
N ALA A 81 12.96 3.76 10.17
CA ALA A 81 11.90 4.71 10.43
C ALA A 81 12.38 5.91 11.28
N ARG A 82 13.10 5.65 12.39
CA ARG A 82 13.67 6.67 13.27
C ARG A 82 14.70 7.55 12.57
N GLU A 83 15.46 6.97 11.64
CA GLU A 83 16.43 7.69 10.80
C GLU A 83 15.78 8.43 9.63
N LYS A 84 14.45 8.47 9.55
CA LYS A 84 13.67 9.15 8.48
C LYS A 84 14.01 8.64 7.07
N LYS A 85 14.32 7.36 6.94
CA LYS A 85 14.58 6.70 5.66
C LYS A 85 13.30 6.15 5.02
N LEU A 86 12.20 6.13 5.79
CA LEU A 86 10.90 5.64 5.36
C LEU A 86 9.88 6.77 5.34
N VAL A 87 8.95 6.73 4.39
CA VAL A 87 7.79 7.65 4.30
C VAL A 87 6.53 7.07 4.94
N ALA A 88 6.54 5.77 5.25
CA ALA A 88 5.45 5.07 5.96
C ALA A 88 5.99 3.82 6.65
N VAL A 89 5.29 3.35 7.69
CA VAL A 89 5.49 2.02 8.26
C VAL A 89 4.50 1.06 7.58
N GLY A 90 5.02 0.08 6.89
CA GLY A 90 4.23 -0.87 6.12
C GLY A 90 5.05 -1.53 4.99
N GLU A 91 4.58 -2.59 4.48
CA GLU A 91 3.29 -3.26 4.64
C GLU A 91 3.25 -4.12 5.92
N THR A 92 2.29 -3.85 6.79
CA THR A 92 1.99 -4.65 7.98
C THR A 92 0.47 -4.88 8.05
N GLY A 93 -0.01 -5.67 9.01
CA GLY A 93 -1.43 -5.90 9.19
C GLY A 93 -1.78 -7.36 9.46
N LEU A 94 -2.94 -7.82 8.94
CA LEU A 94 -3.50 -9.13 9.25
C LEU A 94 -3.96 -9.87 7.99
N ASP A 95 -3.61 -11.15 7.87
CA ASP A 95 -4.11 -12.05 6.82
C ASP A 95 -4.59 -13.37 7.42
N TYR A 96 -5.91 -13.57 7.43
CA TYR A 96 -6.55 -14.80 7.91
C TYR A 96 -7.01 -15.69 6.75
N HIS A 97 -6.62 -15.35 5.52
CA HIS A 97 -6.91 -16.16 4.35
C HIS A 97 -5.84 -17.22 4.11
N TYR A 98 -4.56 -16.83 4.16
CA TYR A 98 -3.44 -17.73 3.92
C TYR A 98 -2.91 -18.40 5.18
N GLU A 99 -3.02 -17.73 6.33
CA GLU A 99 -2.57 -18.24 7.64
C GLU A 99 -1.12 -18.74 7.64
N HIS A 100 -0.21 -18.03 6.93
CA HIS A 100 1.21 -18.37 6.89
C HIS A 100 1.92 -18.11 8.23
N SER A 101 1.40 -17.21 9.04
CA SER A 101 1.83 -16.93 10.40
C SER A 101 0.65 -17.04 11.36
N ASN A 102 0.92 -17.42 12.62
CA ASN A 102 -0.09 -17.49 13.66
C ASN A 102 -0.80 -16.14 13.86
N ARG A 103 -2.13 -16.13 14.01
CA ARG A 103 -2.94 -14.91 14.13
C ARG A 103 -2.54 -14.02 15.31
N GLU A 104 -2.23 -14.61 16.46
CA GLU A 104 -1.81 -13.84 17.63
C GLU A 104 -0.44 -13.19 17.43
N ILE A 105 0.47 -13.85 16.72
CA ILE A 105 1.76 -13.26 16.34
C ILE A 105 1.54 -12.11 15.33
N GLN A 106 0.65 -12.28 14.34
CA GLN A 106 0.27 -11.21 13.42
C GLN A 106 -0.24 -9.98 14.18
N LYS A 107 -1.16 -10.15 15.14
CA LYS A 107 -1.71 -9.06 15.98
C LYS A 107 -0.61 -8.36 16.79
N GLN A 108 0.28 -9.12 17.43
CA GLN A 108 1.38 -8.56 18.20
C GLN A 108 2.29 -7.66 17.34
N PHE A 109 2.69 -8.13 16.16
CA PHE A 109 3.53 -7.33 15.26
C PHE A 109 2.76 -6.16 14.66
N PHE A 110 1.48 -6.32 14.34
CA PHE A 110 0.65 -5.23 13.88
C PHE A 110 0.63 -4.09 14.91
N ILE A 111 0.36 -4.38 16.18
CA ILE A 111 0.41 -3.39 17.28
C ILE A 111 1.80 -2.74 17.38
N ARG A 112 2.88 -3.54 17.34
CA ARG A 112 4.25 -2.99 17.40
C ARG A 112 4.54 -2.01 16.27
N TYR A 113 4.12 -2.30 15.04
CA TYR A 113 4.31 -1.41 13.91
C TYR A 113 3.40 -0.17 13.97
N LEU A 114 2.18 -0.28 14.49
CA LEU A 114 1.34 0.89 14.77
C LEU A 114 1.99 1.84 15.77
N HIS A 115 2.56 1.31 16.87
CA HIS A 115 3.28 2.11 17.85
C HIS A 115 4.54 2.75 17.26
N LEU A 116 5.30 2.03 16.44
CA LEU A 116 6.45 2.60 15.72
C LEU A 116 6.04 3.76 14.81
N ALA A 117 4.94 3.62 14.09
CA ALA A 117 4.43 4.67 13.22
C ALA A 117 4.03 5.93 14.02
N LEU A 118 3.37 5.75 15.19
CA LEU A 118 3.07 6.86 16.10
C LEU A 118 4.33 7.52 16.65
N GLU A 119 5.31 6.74 17.08
CA GLU A 119 6.60 7.22 17.58
C GLU A 119 7.32 8.09 16.53
N CYS A 120 7.32 7.64 15.28
CA CYS A 120 8.02 8.30 14.19
C CYS A 120 7.19 9.37 13.46
N ASN A 121 5.91 9.55 13.84
CA ASN A 121 4.95 10.40 13.13
C ASN A 121 4.83 10.07 11.64
N LEU A 122 4.78 8.77 11.33
CA LEU A 122 4.63 8.25 9.98
C LEU A 122 3.22 7.67 9.77
N PRO A 123 2.66 7.74 8.56
CA PRO A 123 1.46 6.98 8.23
C PRO A 123 1.75 5.48 8.16
N VAL A 124 0.69 4.67 8.16
CA VAL A 124 0.80 3.22 7.98
C VAL A 124 0.21 2.77 6.65
N ILE A 125 0.82 1.73 6.06
CA ILE A 125 0.30 0.99 4.92
C ILE A 125 -0.11 -0.39 5.41
N ILE A 126 -1.41 -0.70 5.33
CA ILE A 126 -1.98 -1.89 5.96
C ILE A 126 -2.50 -2.87 4.93
N HIS A 127 -2.08 -4.12 5.10
CA HIS A 127 -2.70 -5.30 4.53
C HIS A 127 -3.80 -5.83 5.45
N CYS A 128 -4.99 -6.06 4.93
CA CYS A 128 -6.05 -6.71 5.69
C CYS A 128 -6.87 -7.64 4.81
N ARG A 129 -6.83 -8.94 5.11
CA ARG A 129 -7.58 -9.95 4.37
C ARG A 129 -8.28 -10.93 5.30
N ASN A 130 -9.63 -10.97 5.23
CA ASN A 130 -10.50 -11.80 6.09
C ASN A 130 -10.30 -11.55 7.60
N ALA A 131 -9.77 -10.37 7.99
CA ALA A 131 -9.39 -10.04 9.36
C ALA A 131 -9.95 -8.70 9.86
N PHE A 132 -10.96 -8.15 9.20
CA PHE A 132 -11.44 -6.79 9.43
C PHE A 132 -11.95 -6.54 10.86
N ALA A 133 -12.52 -7.55 11.53
CA ALA A 133 -12.99 -7.39 12.92
C ALA A 133 -11.82 -7.05 13.86
N ASP A 134 -10.78 -7.88 13.84
CA ASP A 134 -9.57 -7.69 14.66
C ASP A 134 -8.79 -6.44 14.22
N PHE A 135 -8.77 -6.18 12.91
CA PHE A 135 -8.14 -4.97 12.37
C PHE A 135 -8.77 -3.70 12.96
N PHE A 136 -10.09 -3.57 12.93
CA PHE A 136 -10.76 -2.38 13.49
C PHE A 136 -10.62 -2.29 15.01
N GLU A 137 -10.73 -3.41 15.73
CA GLU A 137 -10.55 -3.44 17.19
C GLU A 137 -9.15 -2.92 17.57
N ILE A 138 -8.10 -3.45 16.94
CA ILE A 138 -6.72 -3.04 17.21
C ILE A 138 -6.50 -1.57 16.81
N LEU A 139 -6.98 -1.18 15.62
CA LEU A 139 -6.83 0.19 15.14
C LEU A 139 -7.47 1.20 16.09
N ASP A 140 -8.69 0.91 16.57
CA ASP A 140 -9.44 1.77 17.47
C ASP A 140 -8.79 1.85 18.87
N ALA A 141 -8.11 0.78 19.31
CA ALA A 141 -7.42 0.74 20.60
C ALA A 141 -6.02 1.38 20.55
N GLU A 142 -5.24 1.14 19.49
CA GLU A 142 -3.77 1.31 19.50
C GLU A 142 -3.27 2.44 18.58
N TYR A 143 -4.10 2.99 17.65
CA TYR A 143 -3.61 3.91 16.63
C TYR A 143 -4.37 5.24 16.60
N GLN A 144 -4.33 5.96 17.73
CA GLN A 144 -4.99 7.26 17.87
C GLN A 144 -4.07 8.33 18.45
N VAL A 145 -4.25 9.57 17.98
CA VAL A 145 -3.62 10.78 18.53
C VAL A 145 -4.72 11.80 18.83
N ASN A 146 -4.79 12.26 20.08
CA ASN A 146 -5.80 13.23 20.52
C ASN A 146 -7.26 12.81 20.18
N GLY A 147 -7.58 11.53 20.32
CA GLY A 147 -8.92 10.98 20.05
C GLY A 147 -9.30 10.88 18.57
N ARG A 148 -8.32 10.98 17.67
CA ARG A 148 -8.50 10.75 16.23
C ARG A 148 -7.51 9.68 15.75
N HIS A 149 -7.92 8.87 14.77
CA HIS A 149 -7.01 7.93 14.15
C HIS A 149 -5.86 8.67 13.48
N ALA A 150 -4.64 8.18 13.67
CA ALA A 150 -3.48 8.66 12.93
C ALA A 150 -3.58 8.24 11.45
N PRO A 151 -2.86 8.92 10.53
CA PRO A 151 -3.00 8.70 9.09
C PRO A 151 -2.62 7.28 8.65
N GLY A 152 -3.37 6.74 7.70
CA GLY A 152 -3.08 5.43 7.13
C GLY A 152 -3.84 5.16 5.84
N VAL A 153 -3.42 4.12 5.17
CA VAL A 153 -4.08 3.56 4.00
C VAL A 153 -4.28 2.06 4.14
N LEU A 154 -5.47 1.60 3.81
CA LEU A 154 -5.71 0.20 3.59
C LEU A 154 -5.42 -0.08 2.11
N HIS A 155 -4.25 -0.70 1.85
CA HIS A 155 -3.79 -0.98 0.51
C HIS A 155 -4.53 -2.17 -0.09
N CYS A 156 -4.54 -2.25 -1.41
CA CYS A 156 -5.11 -3.36 -2.18
C CYS A 156 -6.48 -3.80 -1.64
N PHE A 157 -7.37 -2.84 -1.40
CA PHE A 157 -8.64 -3.10 -0.72
C PHE A 157 -9.48 -4.15 -1.45
N THR A 158 -9.88 -5.19 -0.73
CA THR A 158 -10.73 -6.28 -1.22
C THR A 158 -11.84 -6.65 -0.23
N GLY A 159 -12.13 -5.78 0.73
CA GLY A 159 -13.23 -5.94 1.68
C GLY A 159 -14.59 -5.63 1.06
N THR A 160 -15.62 -5.71 1.89
CA THR A 160 -17.02 -5.41 1.54
C THR A 160 -17.29 -3.89 1.58
N MET A 161 -18.45 -3.48 1.04
CA MET A 161 -18.93 -2.10 1.12
C MET A 161 -19.00 -1.59 2.57
N LYS A 162 -19.42 -2.44 3.51
CA LYS A 162 -19.49 -2.08 4.94
C LYS A 162 -18.09 -1.78 5.50
N GLU A 163 -17.13 -2.60 5.20
CA GLU A 163 -15.73 -2.44 5.65
C GLU A 163 -15.10 -1.19 5.01
N ALA A 164 -15.38 -0.90 3.74
CA ALA A 164 -14.97 0.33 3.10
C ALA A 164 -15.47 1.57 3.85
N HIS A 165 -16.77 1.62 4.20
CA HIS A 165 -17.33 2.72 4.97
C HIS A 165 -16.67 2.88 6.35
N GLU A 166 -16.38 1.77 7.03
CA GLU A 166 -15.71 1.81 8.34
C GLU A 166 -14.27 2.34 8.25
N VAL A 167 -13.54 2.03 7.19
CA VAL A 167 -12.19 2.60 6.94
C VAL A 167 -12.28 4.11 6.69
N LEU A 168 -13.16 4.52 5.78
CA LEU A 168 -13.34 5.93 5.40
C LEU A 168 -13.81 6.80 6.57
N LYS A 169 -14.72 6.29 7.41
CA LYS A 169 -15.21 6.97 8.63
C LYS A 169 -14.08 7.29 9.62
N ARG A 170 -13.03 6.47 9.66
CA ARG A 170 -11.84 6.69 10.49
C ARG A 170 -10.89 7.73 9.90
N GLY A 171 -11.23 8.32 8.74
CA GLY A 171 -10.41 9.32 8.04
C GLY A 171 -9.25 8.72 7.24
N TRP A 172 -9.24 7.40 7.06
CA TRP A 172 -8.22 6.69 6.30
C TRP A 172 -8.48 6.71 4.80
N MET A 173 -7.44 6.42 4.04
CA MET A 173 -7.53 6.24 2.59
C MET A 173 -7.76 4.76 2.24
N LEU A 174 -8.44 4.53 1.11
CA LEU A 174 -8.48 3.23 0.44
C LEU A 174 -7.64 3.31 -0.82
N SER A 175 -6.76 2.32 -1.03
CA SER A 175 -6.03 2.16 -2.27
C SER A 175 -6.60 1.02 -3.10
N LEU A 176 -6.82 1.26 -4.38
CA LEU A 176 -7.38 0.30 -5.34
C LEU A 176 -6.32 -0.12 -6.35
N SER A 177 -6.12 -1.43 -6.46
CA SER A 177 -5.17 -2.07 -7.37
C SER A 177 -5.82 -2.55 -8.67
N GLY A 178 -5.05 -3.22 -9.51
CA GLY A 178 -5.50 -3.83 -10.76
C GLY A 178 -6.71 -4.76 -10.63
N ILE A 179 -7.04 -5.24 -9.42
CA ILE A 179 -8.22 -6.08 -9.16
C ILE A 179 -9.53 -5.38 -9.56
N VAL A 180 -9.62 -4.05 -9.43
CA VAL A 180 -10.82 -3.28 -9.81
C VAL A 180 -11.16 -3.42 -11.30
N THR A 181 -10.17 -3.75 -12.12
CA THR A 181 -10.35 -3.94 -13.58
C THR A 181 -10.95 -5.31 -13.94
N PHE A 182 -10.99 -6.27 -13.00
CA PHE A 182 -11.48 -7.60 -13.28
C PHE A 182 -13.00 -7.60 -13.47
N LYS A 183 -13.46 -8.31 -14.50
CA LYS A 183 -14.90 -8.40 -14.85
C LYS A 183 -15.79 -8.90 -13.72
N LYS A 184 -15.23 -9.72 -12.80
CA LYS A 184 -15.97 -10.31 -11.68
C LYS A 184 -15.89 -9.51 -10.38
N SER A 185 -15.11 -8.43 -10.33
CA SER A 185 -14.94 -7.59 -9.13
C SER A 185 -16.06 -6.56 -8.97
N ILE A 186 -17.32 -7.01 -9.08
CA ILE A 186 -18.49 -6.12 -9.11
C ILE A 186 -18.59 -5.27 -7.84
N GLU A 187 -18.48 -5.89 -6.66
CA GLU A 187 -18.55 -5.15 -5.39
C GLU A 187 -17.42 -4.12 -5.27
N LEU A 188 -16.19 -4.49 -5.66
CA LEU A 188 -15.05 -3.55 -5.64
C LEU A 188 -15.26 -2.38 -6.60
N GLN A 189 -15.92 -2.59 -7.75
CA GLN A 189 -16.28 -1.53 -8.68
C GLN A 189 -17.36 -0.59 -8.10
N GLU A 190 -18.32 -1.11 -7.34
CA GLU A 190 -19.28 -0.28 -6.60
C GLU A 190 -18.59 0.52 -5.48
N ILE A 191 -17.65 -0.10 -4.77
CA ILE A 191 -16.82 0.58 -3.79
C ILE A 191 -16.00 1.70 -4.45
N ALA A 192 -15.40 1.44 -5.62
CA ALA A 192 -14.67 2.45 -6.38
C ALA A 192 -15.55 3.67 -6.74
N ARG A 193 -16.84 3.46 -7.06
CA ARG A 193 -17.81 4.56 -7.28
C ARG A 193 -18.07 5.36 -6.01
N MET A 194 -18.19 4.67 -4.87
CA MET A 194 -18.60 5.23 -3.58
C MET A 194 -17.48 6.01 -2.88
N VAL A 195 -16.22 5.53 -2.92
CA VAL A 195 -15.11 6.13 -2.18
C VAL A 195 -14.97 7.62 -2.53
N PRO A 196 -14.96 8.54 -1.54
CA PRO A 196 -14.69 9.96 -1.78
C PRO A 196 -13.36 10.15 -2.49
N LEU A 197 -13.31 11.07 -3.44
CA LEU A 197 -12.13 11.24 -4.28
C LEU A 197 -10.90 11.69 -3.47
N ASP A 198 -11.10 12.41 -2.37
CA ASP A 198 -10.07 12.88 -1.43
C ASP A 198 -9.59 11.81 -0.43
N GLN A 199 -10.20 10.62 -0.44
CA GLN A 199 -9.78 9.45 0.35
C GLN A 199 -9.38 8.26 -0.53
N LEU A 200 -9.16 8.47 -1.83
CA LEU A 200 -8.81 7.43 -2.80
C LEU A 200 -7.34 7.50 -3.18
N LEU A 201 -6.67 6.35 -3.16
CA LEU A 201 -5.38 6.12 -3.80
C LEU A 201 -5.51 5.05 -4.89
N ILE A 202 -4.52 5.01 -5.77
CA ILE A 202 -4.34 3.98 -6.78
C ILE A 202 -2.95 3.38 -6.65
N GLU A 203 -2.84 2.10 -6.99
CA GLU A 203 -1.58 1.36 -6.91
C GLU A 203 -1.54 0.24 -7.94
N THR A 204 -0.35 -0.32 -8.12
CA THR A 204 -0.19 -1.54 -8.90
C THR A 204 -0.15 -2.81 -8.06
N ASP A 205 0.47 -2.76 -6.89
CA ASP A 205 0.90 -3.94 -6.13
C ASP A 205 1.87 -4.84 -6.93
N ALA A 206 2.63 -4.22 -7.86
CA ALA A 206 3.57 -4.95 -8.69
C ALA A 206 4.64 -5.67 -7.85
N PRO A 207 4.99 -6.92 -8.19
CA PRO A 207 4.73 -7.69 -9.41
C PRO A 207 3.40 -8.46 -9.44
N TYR A 208 2.55 -8.30 -8.45
CA TYR A 208 1.30 -9.04 -8.26
C TYR A 208 0.13 -8.35 -8.98
N LEU A 209 -0.98 -9.07 -9.10
CA LEU A 209 -2.31 -8.53 -9.41
C LEU A 209 -2.42 -7.70 -10.69
N ALA A 210 -1.70 -8.10 -11.76
CA ALA A 210 -1.78 -7.44 -13.06
C ALA A 210 -3.24 -7.18 -13.50
N PRO A 211 -3.56 -5.99 -14.01
CA PRO A 211 -4.91 -5.63 -14.43
C PRO A 211 -5.43 -6.55 -15.53
N GLN A 212 -6.74 -6.50 -15.80
CA GLN A 212 -7.44 -7.47 -16.67
C GLN A 212 -6.79 -7.65 -18.04
N SER A 213 -6.29 -6.58 -18.68
CA SER A 213 -5.64 -6.59 -20.00
C SER A 213 -4.27 -7.29 -19.97
N TYR A 214 -3.64 -7.37 -18.83
CA TYR A 214 -2.34 -8.02 -18.62
C TYR A 214 -2.42 -9.27 -17.75
N ARG A 215 -3.62 -9.80 -17.52
CA ARG A 215 -3.81 -10.94 -16.65
C ARG A 215 -2.98 -12.15 -17.07
N GLY A 216 -2.29 -12.77 -16.09
CA GLY A 216 -1.36 -13.87 -16.33
C GLY A 216 0.07 -13.45 -16.68
N LYS A 217 0.32 -12.15 -16.82
CA LYS A 217 1.67 -11.59 -16.90
C LYS A 217 2.10 -11.05 -15.53
N GLN A 218 3.40 -10.85 -15.36
CA GLN A 218 3.94 -10.09 -14.25
C GLN A 218 3.43 -8.65 -14.32
N ASN A 219 2.97 -8.12 -13.18
CA ASN A 219 2.57 -6.72 -13.08
C ASN A 219 3.79 -5.80 -12.99
N GLU A 220 3.63 -4.55 -13.42
CA GLU A 220 4.64 -3.50 -13.31
C GLU A 220 3.99 -2.12 -13.12
N PRO A 221 4.70 -1.12 -12.56
CA PRO A 221 4.14 0.21 -12.30
C PRO A 221 3.55 0.91 -13.53
N ALA A 222 4.03 0.62 -14.74
CA ALA A 222 3.47 1.14 -15.99
C ALA A 222 1.98 0.79 -16.17
N TYR A 223 1.53 -0.33 -15.62
CA TYR A 223 0.14 -0.79 -15.78
C TYR A 223 -0.87 -0.09 -14.87
N ILE A 224 -0.44 0.84 -14.00
CA ILE A 224 -1.33 1.68 -13.17
C ILE A 224 -2.32 2.47 -14.01
N VAL A 225 -1.97 2.79 -15.25
CA VAL A 225 -2.83 3.48 -16.23
C VAL A 225 -4.17 2.77 -16.41
N GLU A 226 -4.15 1.44 -16.52
CA GLU A 226 -5.36 0.62 -16.68
C GLU A 226 -6.29 0.74 -15.46
N THR A 227 -5.71 0.69 -14.25
CA THR A 227 -6.43 0.88 -13.00
C THR A 227 -7.07 2.27 -12.94
N ALA A 228 -6.29 3.31 -13.25
CA ALA A 228 -6.73 4.68 -13.26
C ALA A 228 -7.86 4.93 -14.29
N GLN A 229 -7.74 4.40 -15.50
CA GLN A 229 -8.76 4.55 -16.54
C GLN A 229 -10.10 3.92 -16.12
N VAL A 230 -10.05 2.71 -15.56
CA VAL A 230 -11.27 2.02 -15.08
C VAL A 230 -11.92 2.80 -13.95
N ILE A 231 -11.15 3.25 -12.95
CA ILE A 231 -11.70 4.02 -11.82
C ILE A 231 -12.28 5.35 -12.28
N ALA A 232 -11.60 6.09 -13.16
CA ALA A 232 -12.11 7.34 -13.72
C ALA A 232 -13.46 7.13 -14.43
N SER A 233 -13.56 6.08 -15.26
CA SER A 233 -14.80 5.69 -15.93
C SER A 233 -15.90 5.33 -14.93
N LEU A 234 -15.61 4.55 -13.89
CA LEU A 234 -16.57 4.16 -12.86
C LEU A 234 -17.11 5.37 -12.08
N LYS A 235 -16.26 6.35 -11.82
CA LYS A 235 -16.64 7.61 -11.12
C LYS A 235 -17.30 8.64 -12.03
N GLY A 236 -17.25 8.46 -13.34
CA GLY A 236 -17.77 9.45 -14.31
C GLY A 236 -16.97 10.76 -14.35
N ILE A 237 -15.66 10.71 -14.07
CA ILE A 237 -14.74 11.86 -14.11
C ILE A 237 -13.67 11.64 -15.19
N SER A 238 -12.93 12.70 -15.52
CA SER A 238 -11.82 12.57 -16.45
C SER A 238 -10.65 11.80 -15.86
N PHE A 239 -9.87 11.13 -16.71
CA PHE A 239 -8.62 10.49 -16.32
C PHE A 239 -7.67 11.47 -15.61
N GLN A 240 -7.55 12.69 -16.16
CA GLN A 240 -6.68 13.72 -15.60
C GLN A 240 -7.12 14.16 -14.20
N GLU A 241 -8.42 14.30 -13.96
CA GLU A 241 -8.98 14.65 -12.65
C GLU A 241 -8.66 13.55 -11.62
N LEU A 242 -8.87 12.28 -11.98
CA LEU A 242 -8.54 11.16 -11.11
C LEU A 242 -7.04 11.17 -10.76
N VAL A 243 -6.18 11.20 -11.78
CA VAL A 243 -4.72 11.17 -11.62
C VAL A 243 -4.24 12.33 -10.75
N THR A 244 -4.72 13.54 -11.02
CA THR A 244 -4.33 14.73 -10.25
C THR A 244 -4.72 14.56 -8.77
N THR A 245 -5.96 14.15 -8.50
CA THR A 245 -6.44 14.07 -7.12
C THR A 245 -5.79 12.93 -6.36
N THR A 246 -5.65 11.73 -6.95
CA THR A 246 -4.99 10.60 -6.28
C THR A 246 -3.50 10.87 -6.04
N THR A 247 -2.83 11.59 -6.95
CA THR A 247 -1.45 12.05 -6.74
C THR A 247 -1.36 13.03 -5.57
N MET A 248 -2.26 14.01 -5.49
CA MET A 248 -2.31 14.95 -4.35
C MET A 248 -2.59 14.24 -3.03
N ASN A 249 -3.47 13.24 -3.02
CA ASN A 249 -3.75 12.42 -1.84
C ASN A 249 -2.51 11.64 -1.39
N ALA A 250 -1.79 11.04 -2.32
CA ALA A 250 -0.56 10.29 -2.02
C ALA A 250 0.53 11.23 -1.47
N VAL A 251 0.73 12.40 -2.09
CA VAL A 251 1.66 13.42 -1.57
C VAL A 251 1.26 13.86 -0.16
N LYS A 252 -0.03 14.13 0.08
CA LYS A 252 -0.53 14.48 1.42
C LYS A 252 -0.30 13.40 2.46
N LEU A 253 -0.39 12.12 2.07
CA LEU A 253 -0.22 11.01 3.00
C LEU A 253 1.25 10.70 3.28
N PHE A 254 2.12 10.68 2.24
CA PHE A 254 3.46 10.13 2.33
C PHE A 254 4.59 11.18 2.29
N ILE A 255 4.32 12.37 1.75
CA ILE A 255 5.36 13.40 1.50
C ILE A 255 4.85 14.71 2.11
N PHE A 256 5.49 15.19 3.14
CA PHE A 256 5.14 16.40 3.90
C PHE A 256 5.93 17.61 3.44
#